data_2c51029330b8d994a3a24d877c460983
#
_entry.id   2c51029330b8d994a3a24d877c460983
#
_cell.length_a   1.000
_cell.length_b   1.000
_cell.length_c   1.000
_cell.angle_alpha   90.00
_cell.angle_beta   90.00
_cell.angle_gamma   90.00
#
_symmetry.space_group_name_H-M   'P 1'
#
loop_
_entity.id
_entity.type
_entity.pdbx_description
1 polymer ?
#
loop_
_entity_poly.entity_id
_entity_poly.type
_entity_poly.pdbx_seq_one_letter_code
_entity_poly.pdbx_strand_id
1 'polypeptide(L)'
;MNNIKKILDEKVSEFNRRIKDEPKFSGVIEGKERSICISVSDGENYISNLKDMQLDPFVESEDTNKDLVVTATSDVLVALINKEMSPIKAYMTGDLKVKASLTDMLLLKKL
;
A
#
# COMPACT_ATOMS: atom_id res chain seq x y z
N MET A 1 0.84 3.97 21.11
CA MET A 1 -0.08 4.25 20.02
C MET A 1 0.66 4.29 18.70
N ASN A 2 0.26 3.47 17.74
CA ASN A 2 0.92 3.42 16.45
C ASN A 2 0.56 4.64 15.61
N ASN A 3 1.54 5.31 15.08
CA ASN A 3 1.33 6.48 14.24
C ASN A 3 1.32 6.05 12.77
N ILE A 4 0.25 5.34 12.39
CA ILE A 4 0.11 4.78 11.04
C ILE A 4 0.15 5.88 9.98
N LYS A 5 -0.54 7.00 10.21
CA LYS A 5 -0.56 8.10 9.24
C LYS A 5 0.84 8.60 8.92
N LYS A 6 1.67 8.78 9.95
CA LYS A 6 3.05 9.24 9.77
C LYS A 6 3.87 8.21 8.99
N ILE A 7 3.70 6.93 9.31
CA ILE A 7 4.40 5.84 8.63
C ILE A 7 3.99 5.80 7.15
N LEU A 8 2.69 5.95 6.88
CA LEU A 8 2.19 5.99 5.50
C LEU A 8 2.74 7.20 4.74
N ASP A 9 2.81 8.36 5.38
CA ASP A 9 3.37 9.55 4.75
C ASP A 9 4.84 9.34 4.37
N GLU A 10 5.61 8.70 5.23
CA GLU A 10 7.01 8.39 4.94
C GLU A 10 7.12 7.41 3.76
N LYS A 11 6.24 6.42 3.70
CA LYS A 11 6.23 5.44 2.60
C LYS A 11 5.82 6.07 1.28
N VAL A 12 4.88 7.01 1.29
CA VAL A 12 4.50 7.76 0.10
C VAL A 12 5.71 8.51 -0.45
N SER A 13 6.45 9.20 0.41
CA SER A 13 7.64 9.95 0.00
C SER A 13 8.70 9.04 -0.57
N GLU A 14 8.94 7.88 0.07
CA GLU A 14 9.91 6.90 -0.42
C GLU A 14 9.47 6.32 -1.77
N PHE A 15 8.19 6.00 -1.91
CA PHE A 15 7.64 5.45 -3.14
C PHE A 15 7.81 6.45 -4.30
N ASN A 16 7.44 7.71 -4.08
CA ASN A 16 7.57 8.74 -5.11
C ASN A 16 9.02 9.01 -5.49
N ARG A 17 9.93 8.92 -4.53
CA ARG A 17 11.36 9.04 -4.81
C ARG A 17 11.83 7.88 -5.69
N ARG A 18 11.40 6.66 -5.41
CA ARG A 18 11.76 5.48 -6.21
C ARG A 18 11.24 5.60 -7.64
N ILE A 19 10.04 6.12 -7.82
CA ILE A 19 9.50 6.36 -9.17
C ILE A 19 10.44 7.28 -9.95
N LYS A 20 10.96 8.30 -9.30
CA LYS A 20 11.82 9.30 -9.93
C LYS A 20 13.21 8.76 -10.22
N ASP A 21 13.77 7.96 -9.30
CA ASP A 21 15.17 7.56 -9.33
C ASP A 21 15.43 6.17 -9.90
N GLU A 22 14.42 5.29 -9.95
CA GLU A 22 14.58 3.89 -10.36
C GLU A 22 13.76 3.56 -11.59
N PRO A 23 14.36 3.58 -12.81
CA PRO A 23 13.62 3.33 -14.06
C PRO A 23 12.88 2.00 -14.11
N LYS A 24 13.43 0.95 -13.50
CA LYS A 24 12.75 -0.35 -13.48
C LYS A 24 11.47 -0.29 -12.67
N PHE A 25 11.50 0.45 -11.57
CA PHE A 25 10.33 0.62 -10.72
C PHE A 25 9.28 1.47 -11.42
N SER A 26 9.70 2.60 -12.00
CA SER A 26 8.77 3.49 -12.71
C SER A 26 8.15 2.80 -13.93
N GLY A 27 8.90 1.94 -14.63
CA GLY A 27 8.38 1.19 -15.76
C GLY A 27 7.24 0.25 -15.39
N VAL A 28 7.26 -0.31 -14.16
CA VAL A 28 6.20 -1.20 -13.68
C VAL A 28 4.89 -0.46 -13.49
N ILE A 29 4.94 0.79 -13.05
CA ILE A 29 3.73 1.59 -12.75
C ILE A 29 3.36 2.58 -13.83
N GLU A 30 4.15 2.71 -14.88
CA GLU A 30 3.88 3.64 -15.97
C GLU A 30 2.50 3.38 -16.60
N GLY A 31 1.70 4.44 -16.72
CA GLY A 31 0.36 4.34 -17.27
C GLY A 31 -0.67 3.71 -16.35
N LYS A 32 -0.29 3.32 -15.14
CA LYS A 32 -1.21 2.72 -14.17
C LYS A 32 -1.91 3.80 -13.36
N GLU A 33 -3.22 3.62 -13.21
CA GLU A 33 -4.02 4.46 -12.31
C GLU A 33 -4.80 3.52 -11.41
N ARG A 34 -4.63 3.68 -10.09
CA ARG A 34 -5.29 2.82 -9.11
C ARG A 34 -5.69 3.61 -7.88
N SER A 35 -6.88 3.31 -7.38
CA SER A 35 -7.29 3.78 -6.06
C SER A 35 -6.89 2.73 -5.03
N ILE A 36 -6.42 3.18 -3.87
CA ILE A 36 -5.84 2.33 -2.85
C ILE A 36 -6.48 2.61 -1.50
N CYS A 37 -6.79 1.56 -0.75
CA CYS A 37 -7.25 1.67 0.62
C CYS A 37 -6.37 0.82 1.52
N ILE A 38 -5.85 1.42 2.57
CA ILE A 38 -5.20 0.70 3.67
C ILE A 38 -6.21 0.68 4.81
N SER A 39 -6.81 -0.48 5.05
CA SER A 39 -7.81 -0.66 6.10
C SER A 39 -7.14 -1.24 7.33
N VAL A 40 -6.99 -0.41 8.36
CA VAL A 40 -6.40 -0.85 9.62
C VAL A 40 -7.52 -1.41 10.47
N SER A 41 -7.52 -2.73 10.69
CA SER A 41 -8.64 -3.41 11.32
C SER A 41 -8.87 -3.00 12.79
N ASP A 42 -7.84 -2.51 13.45
CA ASP A 42 -7.93 -1.98 14.81
C ASP A 42 -7.77 -0.45 14.85
N GLY A 43 -8.01 0.23 13.73
CA GLY A 43 -7.87 1.66 13.62
C GLY A 43 -8.66 2.24 12.47
N GLU A 44 -8.11 3.25 11.82
CA GLU A 44 -8.76 3.98 10.76
C GLU A 44 -8.48 3.38 9.38
N ASN A 45 -9.29 3.78 8.40
CA ASN A 45 -9.03 3.46 7.00
C ASN A 45 -8.38 4.68 6.33
N TYR A 46 -7.43 4.41 5.44
CA TYR A 46 -6.72 5.47 4.71
C TYR A 46 -6.81 5.19 3.23
N ILE A 47 -7.04 6.21 2.43
CA ILE A 47 -7.14 6.08 0.98
C ILE A 47 -6.12 6.97 0.29
N SER A 48 -5.70 6.53 -0.89
CA SER A 48 -4.82 7.29 -1.77
C SER A 48 -5.10 6.92 -3.21
N ASN A 49 -4.46 7.61 -4.13
CA ASN A 49 -4.52 7.31 -5.56
C ASN A 49 -3.12 7.29 -6.14
N LEU A 50 -2.87 6.31 -6.98
CA LEU A 50 -1.69 6.24 -7.83
C LEU A 50 -2.12 6.70 -9.22
N LYS A 51 -1.56 7.81 -9.69
CA LYS A 51 -1.84 8.34 -11.03
C LYS A 51 -0.72 9.28 -11.44
N ASP A 52 -0.55 9.45 -12.73
CA ASP A 52 0.44 10.37 -13.30
C ASP A 52 1.84 10.14 -12.73
N MET A 53 2.20 8.87 -12.51
CA MET A 53 3.51 8.48 -11.99
C MET A 53 3.78 9.04 -10.59
N GLN A 54 2.72 9.16 -9.78
CA GLN A 54 2.83 9.68 -8.43
C GLN A 54 1.78 9.07 -7.51
N LEU A 55 2.18 8.80 -6.28
CA LEU A 55 1.27 8.34 -5.22
C LEU A 55 0.89 9.53 -4.36
N ASP A 56 -0.42 9.76 -4.22
CA ASP A 56 -0.93 10.84 -3.37
C ASP A 56 -0.75 10.51 -1.88
N PRO A 57 -0.71 11.51 -1.01
CA PRO A 57 -0.74 11.27 0.43
C PRO A 57 -1.99 10.51 0.84
N PHE A 58 -1.87 9.61 1.81
CA PHE A 58 -3.03 8.91 2.36
C PHE A 58 -3.83 9.84 3.25
N VAL A 59 -5.16 9.76 3.13
CA VAL A 59 -6.08 10.52 3.96
C VAL A 59 -7.10 9.56 4.58
N GLU A 60 -7.58 9.88 5.77
CA GLU A 60 -8.61 9.08 6.41
C GLU A 60 -9.90 9.13 5.60
N SER A 61 -10.58 7.99 5.49
CA SER A 61 -11.85 7.90 4.79
C SER A 61 -12.59 6.64 5.22
N GLU A 62 -13.90 6.69 5.18
CA GLU A 62 -14.74 5.51 5.40
C GLU A 62 -15.01 4.76 4.11
N ASP A 63 -14.67 5.35 2.96
CA ASP A 63 -14.88 4.73 1.67
C ASP A 63 -13.76 3.72 1.38
N THR A 64 -14.10 2.44 1.46
CA THR A 64 -13.15 1.34 1.19
C THR A 64 -13.34 0.72 -0.19
N ASN A 65 -14.21 1.27 -1.02
CA ASN A 65 -14.48 0.75 -2.35
C ASN A 65 -13.43 1.25 -3.34
N LYS A 66 -12.25 0.65 -3.27
CA LYS A 66 -11.08 1.04 -4.07
C LYS A 66 -10.59 -0.16 -4.88
N ASP A 67 -9.73 0.13 -5.87
CA ASP A 67 -9.15 -0.91 -6.73
C ASP A 67 -8.30 -1.90 -5.93
N LEU A 68 -7.53 -1.37 -4.99
CA LEU A 68 -6.68 -2.16 -4.11
C LEU A 68 -7.10 -1.88 -2.67
N VAL A 69 -7.40 -2.94 -1.93
CA VAL A 69 -7.70 -2.82 -0.50
C VAL A 69 -6.79 -3.76 0.27
N VAL A 70 -5.99 -3.20 1.16
CA VAL A 70 -5.10 -3.96 2.03
C VAL A 70 -5.62 -3.84 3.45
N THR A 71 -5.91 -4.97 4.09
CA THR A 71 -6.45 -5.00 5.45
C THR A 71 -5.51 -5.77 6.37
N ALA A 72 -5.16 -5.15 7.48
CA ALA A 72 -4.32 -5.76 8.50
C ALA A 72 -4.45 -4.96 9.80
N THR A 73 -3.97 -5.56 10.90
CA THR A 73 -3.86 -4.83 12.16
C THR A 73 -2.72 -3.81 12.07
N SER A 74 -2.74 -2.82 12.96
CA SER A 74 -1.66 -1.82 13.00
C SER A 74 -0.30 -2.47 13.25
N ASP A 75 -0.23 -3.47 14.11
CA ASP A 75 1.03 -4.17 14.41
C ASP A 75 1.57 -4.90 13.18
N VAL A 76 0.71 -5.56 12.43
CA VAL A 76 1.11 -6.25 11.20
C VAL A 76 1.60 -5.24 10.16
N LEU A 77 0.89 -4.13 9.99
CA LEU A 77 1.29 -3.09 9.04
C LEU A 77 2.67 -2.51 9.38
N VAL A 78 2.90 -2.21 10.65
CA VAL A 78 4.20 -1.70 11.10
C VAL A 78 5.30 -2.73 10.83
N ALA A 79 5.06 -4.00 11.15
CA ALA A 79 6.03 -5.06 10.90
C ALA A 79 6.35 -5.22 9.41
N LEU A 80 5.35 -5.11 8.56
CA LEU A 80 5.54 -5.19 7.10
C LEU A 80 6.36 -4.01 6.59
N ILE A 81 6.06 -2.82 7.06
CA ILE A 81 6.75 -1.59 6.64
C ILE A 81 8.21 -1.61 7.09
N ASN A 82 8.47 -2.12 8.29
CA ASN A 82 9.82 -2.24 8.83
C ASN A 82 10.58 -3.46 8.31
N LYS A 83 9.97 -4.24 7.42
CA LYS A 83 10.54 -5.45 6.84
C LYS A 83 10.84 -6.54 7.87
N GLU A 84 10.11 -6.53 8.98
CA GLU A 84 10.19 -7.54 10.02
C GLU A 84 9.28 -8.74 9.74
N MET A 85 8.39 -8.59 8.76
CA MET A 85 7.44 -9.62 8.37
C MET A 85 7.38 -9.70 6.85
N SER A 86 7.33 -10.92 6.30
CA SER A 86 7.18 -11.12 4.87
C SER A 86 5.73 -10.90 4.43
N PRO A 87 5.48 -10.03 3.42
CA PRO A 87 4.11 -9.84 2.92
C PRO A 87 3.47 -11.14 2.41
N ILE A 88 4.25 -11.98 1.75
CA ILE A 88 3.74 -13.26 1.22
C ILE A 88 3.31 -14.17 2.36
N LYS A 89 4.13 -14.30 3.40
CA LYS A 89 3.79 -15.11 4.56
C LYS A 89 2.57 -14.55 5.29
N ALA A 90 2.52 -13.24 5.49
CA ALA A 90 1.39 -12.59 6.15
C ALA A 90 0.10 -12.84 5.37
N TYR A 91 0.15 -12.79 4.05
CA TYR A 91 -0.99 -13.08 3.20
C TYR A 91 -1.43 -14.55 3.34
N MET A 92 -0.48 -15.47 3.33
CA MET A 92 -0.77 -16.91 3.43
C MET A 92 -1.34 -17.30 4.79
N THR A 93 -0.92 -16.64 5.85
CA THR A 93 -1.41 -16.92 7.21
C THR A 93 -2.71 -16.19 7.53
N GLY A 94 -3.15 -15.27 6.66
CA GLY A 94 -4.36 -14.48 6.89
C GLY A 94 -4.16 -13.23 7.72
N ASP A 95 -2.92 -12.92 8.12
CA ASP A 95 -2.60 -11.68 8.84
C ASP A 95 -2.73 -10.46 7.95
N LEU A 96 -2.52 -10.64 6.65
CA LEU A 96 -2.67 -9.60 5.64
C LEU A 96 -3.72 -10.04 4.64
N LYS A 97 -4.74 -9.21 4.45
CA LYS A 97 -5.77 -9.46 3.44
C LYS A 97 -5.61 -8.45 2.32
N VAL A 98 -5.61 -8.92 1.09
CA VAL A 98 -5.47 -8.08 -0.09
C VAL A 98 -6.63 -8.35 -1.03
N LYS A 99 -7.37 -7.30 -1.34
CA LYS A 99 -8.43 -7.35 -2.36
C LYS A 99 -7.93 -6.58 -3.57
N ALA A 100 -7.72 -7.30 -4.68
CA ALA A 100 -7.20 -6.72 -5.91
C ALA A 100 -7.52 -7.67 -7.07
N SER A 101 -7.44 -7.17 -8.30
CA SER A 101 -7.50 -8.05 -9.47
C SER A 101 -6.25 -8.93 -9.51
N LEU A 102 -6.34 -10.06 -10.21
CA LEU A 102 -5.17 -10.93 -10.37
C LEU A 102 -3.99 -10.19 -10.98
N THR A 103 -4.24 -9.35 -11.98
CA THR A 103 -3.21 -8.55 -12.63
C THR A 103 -2.53 -7.61 -11.64
N ASP A 104 -3.32 -6.95 -10.78
CA ASP A 104 -2.78 -6.03 -9.78
C ASP A 104 -2.01 -6.78 -8.69
N MET A 105 -2.44 -7.98 -8.31
CA MET A 105 -1.69 -8.80 -7.36
C MET A 105 -0.32 -9.18 -7.91
N LEU A 106 -0.24 -9.51 -9.20
CA LEU A 106 1.03 -9.78 -9.86
C LEU A 106 1.91 -8.53 -9.93
N LEU A 107 1.29 -7.38 -10.13
CA LEU A 107 2.00 -6.10 -10.12
C LEU A 107 2.59 -5.80 -8.74
N LEU A 108 1.81 -6.00 -7.67
CA LEU A 108 2.27 -5.78 -6.30
C LEU A 108 3.47 -6.65 -5.96
N LYS A 109 3.53 -7.87 -6.50
CA LYS A 109 4.65 -8.78 -6.26
C LYS A 109 5.96 -8.22 -6.80
N LYS A 110 5.92 -7.39 -7.83
CA LYS A 110 7.11 -6.77 -8.43
C LYS A 110 7.60 -5.53 -7.69
N LEU A 111 6.75 -4.98 -6.85
CA LEU A 111 7.06 -3.78 -6.09
C LEU A 111 7.68 -4.15 -4.74
#